data_d0fbefdb6f1e58d98ae49729c098a4f5
#
_entry.id   d0fbefdb6f1e58d98ae49729c098a4f5
#
_cell.length_a   1.000
_cell.length_b   1.000
_cell.length_c   1.000
_cell.angle_alpha   90.00
_cell.angle_beta   90.00
_cell.angle_gamma   90.00
#
_symmetry.space_group_name_H-M   'P 1'
#
loop_
_entity.id
_entity.type
_entity.pdbx_description
1 polymer ?
#
loop_
_entity_poly.entity_id
_entity_poly.type
_entity_poly.pdbx_seq_one_letter_code
_entity_poly.pdbx_strand_id
1 'polypeptide(L)'
;MSTKTGYTQIVKRLPAALKIKESQCEPLHLWTVVRHGTRYPSIKAIKLMTNTLPGLRDKIVAAGKLCQPELKFLQDWKVYLDESLEKKLHEEGEREMMLLGHRWRQRLPDLLENYEETRFNLRTTRTQRCVASGHSFVMGVWPAVPKADIAWEEPVIDHDPLIREPINVKWSGNSGITRNIFYQNHFLKSLVVAQSVEGRVES
;
A
#
# COMPACT_ATOMS: atom_id res chain seq x y z
N MET A 1 4.67 -11.44 -0.10
CA MET A 1 4.26 -10.90 1.23
C MET A 1 2.74 -10.93 1.33
N SER A 2 2.20 -11.31 2.48
CA SER A 2 0.76 -11.30 2.70
C SER A 2 0.28 -9.86 2.91
N THR A 3 -0.86 -9.51 2.32
CA THR A 3 -1.54 -8.21 2.55
C THR A 3 -2.09 -8.04 3.96
N LYS A 4 -1.86 -8.99 4.82
CA LYS A 4 -2.36 -9.05 6.21
C LYS A 4 -1.25 -8.84 7.24
N THR A 5 0.00 -8.70 6.80
CA THR A 5 1.15 -8.46 7.69
C THR A 5 1.67 -7.05 7.46
N GLY A 6 1.73 -6.26 8.51
CA GLY A 6 2.21 -4.89 8.46
C GLY A 6 3.66 -4.81 7.94
N TYR A 7 3.92 -3.87 7.04
CA TYR A 7 5.23 -3.69 6.42
C TYR A 7 6.34 -3.44 7.46
N THR A 8 6.04 -2.68 8.50
CA THR A 8 6.98 -2.34 9.58
C THR A 8 7.49 -3.56 10.34
N GLN A 9 6.70 -4.64 10.44
CA GLN A 9 7.10 -5.89 11.07
C GLN A 9 8.13 -6.67 10.24
N ILE A 10 8.11 -6.47 8.91
CA ILE A 10 8.98 -7.18 7.98
C ILE A 10 10.28 -6.42 7.75
N VAL A 11 10.23 -5.10 7.64
CA VAL A 11 11.39 -4.24 7.35
C VAL A 11 12.48 -4.39 8.42
N LYS A 12 12.11 -4.60 9.67
CA LYS A 12 13.08 -4.88 10.75
C LYS A 12 13.94 -6.12 10.50
N ARG A 13 13.53 -7.00 9.59
CA ARG A 13 14.23 -8.27 9.24
C ARG A 13 14.94 -8.20 7.90
N LEU A 14 14.77 -7.12 7.14
CA LEU A 14 15.47 -6.95 5.86
C LEU A 14 16.84 -6.32 6.11
N PRO A 15 17.89 -6.78 5.41
CA PRO A 15 19.17 -6.08 5.43
C PRO A 15 18.98 -4.63 5.00
N ALA A 16 19.85 -3.75 5.51
CA ALA A 16 19.81 -2.33 5.18
C ALA A 16 19.65 -2.16 3.66
N ALA A 17 18.63 -1.38 3.28
CA ALA A 17 18.28 -1.19 1.88
C ALA A 17 19.54 -0.94 1.06
N LEU A 18 19.69 -1.66 -0.03
CA LEU A 18 20.73 -1.41 -1.02
C LEU A 18 20.80 0.10 -1.26
N LYS A 19 21.86 0.73 -0.79
CA LYS A 19 22.13 2.13 -1.13
C LYS A 19 22.20 2.14 -2.65
N ILE A 20 21.25 2.79 -3.30
CA ILE A 20 21.37 3.10 -4.72
C ILE A 20 22.65 3.91 -4.80
N LYS A 21 23.67 3.36 -5.45
CA LYS A 21 24.90 4.09 -5.73
C LYS A 21 24.44 5.40 -6.35
N GLU A 22 24.84 6.53 -5.78
CA GLU A 22 24.53 7.84 -6.33
C GLU A 22 24.97 7.82 -7.79
N SER A 23 24.01 7.67 -8.69
CA SER A 23 24.26 7.78 -10.11
C SER A 23 24.47 9.27 -10.39
N GLN A 24 25.38 9.60 -11.31
CA GLN A 24 25.54 10.99 -11.79
C GLN A 24 24.31 11.47 -12.59
N CYS A 25 23.20 10.73 -12.57
CA CYS A 25 21.99 11.01 -13.29
C CYS A 25 21.00 11.73 -12.38
N GLU A 26 20.45 12.81 -12.88
CA GLU A 26 19.36 13.55 -12.25
C GLU A 26 18.02 12.86 -12.51
N PRO A 27 17.16 12.64 -11.51
CA PRO A 27 15.84 12.08 -11.71
C PRO A 27 14.91 13.10 -12.35
N LEU A 28 14.39 12.78 -13.54
CA LEU A 28 13.51 13.69 -14.30
C LEU A 28 12.02 13.42 -14.08
N HIS A 29 11.64 12.19 -13.72
CA HIS A 29 10.25 11.77 -13.64
C HIS A 29 10.05 10.65 -12.63
N LEU A 30 8.94 10.69 -11.89
CA LEU A 30 8.49 9.60 -11.03
C LEU A 30 7.15 9.06 -11.54
N TRP A 31 7.14 7.79 -11.93
CA TRP A 31 5.92 7.03 -12.14
C TRP A 31 5.89 5.85 -11.18
N THR A 32 4.80 5.69 -10.45
CA THR A 32 4.69 4.61 -9.47
C THR A 32 3.28 4.06 -9.35
N VAL A 33 3.16 2.75 -9.19
CA VAL A 33 1.91 2.07 -8.87
C VAL A 33 2.08 1.43 -7.50
N VAL A 34 1.25 1.84 -6.55
CA VAL A 34 1.35 1.40 -5.17
C VAL A 34 0.09 0.65 -4.77
N ARG A 35 0.24 -0.49 -4.11
CA ARG A 35 -0.88 -1.22 -3.54
C ARG A 35 -1.38 -0.51 -2.28
N HIS A 36 -2.70 -0.64 -1.99
CA HIS A 36 -3.25 -0.19 -0.70
C HIS A 36 -2.49 -0.79 0.50
N GLY A 37 -2.44 -0.08 1.61
CA GLY A 37 -1.85 -0.51 2.87
C GLY A 37 -2.56 -1.71 3.50
N THR A 38 -2.12 -2.11 4.68
CA THR A 38 -2.75 -3.18 5.46
C THR A 38 -4.24 -2.89 5.68
N ARG A 39 -5.07 -3.90 5.48
CA ARG A 39 -6.53 -3.79 5.54
C ARG A 39 -7.15 -4.89 6.40
N TYR A 40 -8.36 -4.65 6.86
CA TYR A 40 -9.17 -5.68 7.52
C TYR A 40 -9.47 -6.88 6.61
N PRO A 41 -9.70 -8.06 7.19
CA PRO A 41 -10.03 -9.29 6.46
C PRO A 41 -11.35 -9.19 5.67
N SER A 42 -11.64 -10.21 4.88
CA SER A 42 -12.97 -10.38 4.28
C SER A 42 -13.97 -10.83 5.35
N ILE A 43 -15.26 -10.58 5.11
CA ILE A 43 -16.36 -10.97 6.00
C ILE A 43 -16.31 -12.46 6.38
N LYS A 44 -16.00 -13.34 5.41
CA LYS A 44 -15.83 -14.76 5.66
C LYS A 44 -14.73 -15.06 6.69
N ALA A 45 -13.60 -14.34 6.59
CA ALA A 45 -12.49 -14.51 7.51
C ALA A 45 -12.80 -13.87 8.87
N ILE A 46 -13.50 -12.73 8.91
CA ILE A 46 -13.95 -12.09 10.16
C ILE A 46 -14.83 -13.08 10.93
N LYS A 47 -15.89 -13.61 10.29
CA LYS A 47 -16.79 -14.60 10.91
C LYS A 47 -16.04 -15.82 11.42
N LEU A 48 -15.12 -16.36 10.62
CA LEU A 48 -14.33 -17.52 11.04
C LEU A 48 -13.48 -17.19 12.28
N MET A 49 -12.80 -16.05 12.28
CA MET A 49 -11.93 -15.62 13.40
C MET A 49 -12.76 -15.35 14.66
N THR A 50 -13.88 -14.64 14.53
CA THR A 50 -14.76 -14.30 15.67
C THR A 50 -15.36 -15.55 16.30
N ASN A 51 -15.72 -16.54 15.50
CA ASN A 51 -16.32 -17.77 16.01
C ASN A 51 -15.28 -18.79 16.57
N THR A 52 -14.04 -18.75 16.05
CA THR A 52 -13.07 -19.81 16.37
C THR A 52 -12.03 -19.38 17.42
N LEU A 53 -11.55 -18.11 17.35
CA LEU A 53 -10.44 -17.68 18.20
C LEU A 53 -10.78 -17.63 19.70
N PRO A 54 -11.99 -17.22 20.13
CA PRO A 54 -12.34 -17.26 21.56
C PRO A 54 -12.25 -18.68 22.15
N GLY A 55 -12.81 -19.67 21.46
CA GLY A 55 -12.73 -21.07 21.91
C GLY A 55 -11.32 -21.64 21.92
N LEU A 56 -10.45 -21.20 20.98
CA LEU A 56 -9.04 -21.56 21.00
C LEU A 56 -8.31 -20.94 22.19
N ARG A 57 -8.54 -19.63 22.44
CA ARG A 57 -8.03 -18.93 23.62
C ARG A 57 -8.38 -19.69 24.91
N ASP A 58 -9.66 -20.04 25.08
CA ASP A 58 -10.15 -20.68 26.30
C ASP A 58 -9.47 -22.05 26.52
N LYS A 59 -9.25 -22.83 25.47
CA LYS A 59 -8.50 -24.08 25.51
C LYS A 59 -7.03 -23.89 25.92
N ILE A 60 -6.36 -22.85 25.41
CA ILE A 60 -4.97 -22.55 25.76
C ILE A 60 -4.87 -22.10 27.23
N VAL A 61 -5.76 -21.25 27.68
CA VAL A 61 -5.83 -20.77 29.05
C VAL A 61 -6.06 -21.96 30.02
N ALA A 62 -7.03 -22.83 29.69
CA ALA A 62 -7.36 -24.00 30.50
C ALA A 62 -6.18 -25.00 30.56
N ALA A 63 -5.39 -25.12 29.51
CA ALA A 63 -4.22 -26.00 29.50
C ALA A 63 -3.09 -25.52 30.43
N GLY A 64 -3.02 -24.23 30.76
CA GLY A 64 -2.09 -23.66 31.75
C GLY A 64 -0.60 -23.84 31.43
N LYS A 65 -0.22 -24.11 30.17
CA LYS A 65 1.16 -24.46 29.79
C LYS A 65 2.03 -23.24 29.41
N LEU A 66 1.46 -22.04 29.40
CA LEU A 66 2.19 -20.81 29.17
C LEU A 66 2.62 -20.15 30.48
N CYS A 67 3.56 -19.23 30.42
CA CYS A 67 3.93 -18.45 31.60
C CYS A 67 2.79 -17.52 32.05
N GLN A 68 2.79 -17.12 33.33
CA GLN A 68 1.70 -16.34 33.93
C GLN A 68 1.36 -15.02 33.20
N PRO A 69 2.36 -14.21 32.77
CA PRO A 69 2.06 -12.99 32.02
C PRO A 69 1.31 -13.24 30.68
N GLU A 70 1.68 -14.30 29.97
CA GLU A 70 1.06 -14.68 28.70
C GLU A 70 -0.34 -15.24 28.89
N LEU A 71 -0.56 -16.05 29.94
CA LEU A 71 -1.89 -16.54 30.31
C LEU A 71 -2.82 -15.38 30.64
N LYS A 72 -2.36 -14.43 31.45
CA LYS A 72 -3.13 -13.23 31.78
C LYS A 72 -3.47 -12.41 30.54
N PHE A 73 -2.50 -12.16 29.65
CA PHE A 73 -2.72 -11.49 28.38
C PHE A 73 -3.81 -12.19 27.56
N LEU A 74 -3.77 -13.52 27.46
CA LEU A 74 -4.78 -14.28 26.72
C LEU A 74 -6.15 -14.26 27.39
N GLN A 75 -6.23 -14.28 28.73
CA GLN A 75 -7.50 -14.16 29.47
C GLN A 75 -8.21 -12.83 29.17
N ASP A 76 -7.44 -11.74 29.09
CA ASP A 76 -7.97 -10.40 28.84
C ASP A 76 -8.21 -10.14 27.35
N TRP A 77 -7.64 -10.98 26.45
CA TRP A 77 -7.73 -10.78 25.02
C TRP A 77 -9.15 -11.00 24.47
N LYS A 78 -9.59 -10.07 23.61
CA LYS A 78 -10.89 -10.12 22.93
C LYS A 78 -10.72 -9.92 21.43
N VAL A 79 -11.66 -10.45 20.66
CA VAL A 79 -11.75 -10.20 19.20
C VAL A 79 -12.50 -8.90 18.99
N TYR A 80 -11.83 -7.89 18.44
CA TYR A 80 -12.42 -6.58 18.10
C TYR A 80 -12.74 -6.46 16.60
N LEU A 81 -13.06 -7.55 15.93
CA LEU A 81 -13.40 -7.58 14.52
C LEU A 81 -14.92 -7.52 14.34
N ASP A 82 -15.38 -6.53 13.61
CA ASP A 82 -16.76 -6.34 13.21
C ASP A 82 -16.94 -6.50 11.70
N GLU A 83 -18.09 -6.96 11.24
CA GLU A 83 -18.36 -7.19 9.81
C GLU A 83 -18.35 -5.89 9.01
N SER A 84 -18.68 -4.76 9.63
CA SER A 84 -18.63 -3.43 9.01
C SER A 84 -17.22 -3.00 8.60
N LEU A 85 -16.19 -3.63 9.19
CA LEU A 85 -14.78 -3.37 8.88
C LEU A 85 -14.30 -4.12 7.64
N GLU A 86 -15.17 -4.94 7.02
CA GLU A 86 -14.78 -5.78 5.89
C GLU A 86 -13.96 -5.02 4.84
N LYS A 87 -12.73 -5.47 4.60
CA LYS A 87 -11.81 -4.96 3.57
C LYS A 87 -11.52 -3.44 3.65
N LYS A 88 -11.93 -2.75 4.69
CA LYS A 88 -11.53 -1.36 4.92
C LYS A 88 -10.05 -1.25 5.23
N LEU A 89 -9.44 -0.12 4.93
CA LEU A 89 -8.06 0.15 5.33
C LEU A 89 -7.95 0.15 6.86
N HIS A 90 -6.91 -0.47 7.38
CA HIS A 90 -6.59 -0.45 8.81
C HIS A 90 -5.69 0.76 9.12
N GLU A 91 -5.72 1.29 10.34
CA GLU A 91 -4.87 2.40 10.79
C GLU A 91 -3.37 2.14 10.52
N GLU A 92 -2.91 0.91 10.74
CA GLU A 92 -1.53 0.52 10.40
C GLU A 92 -1.28 0.66 8.90
N GLY A 93 -2.28 0.37 8.05
CA GLY A 93 -2.18 0.56 6.61
C GLY A 93 -2.11 2.02 6.21
N GLU A 94 -2.81 2.91 6.90
CA GLU A 94 -2.69 4.36 6.71
C GLU A 94 -1.28 4.83 7.06
N ARG A 95 -0.77 4.38 8.20
CA ARG A 95 0.60 4.69 8.65
C ARG A 95 1.66 4.15 7.69
N GLU A 96 1.50 2.94 7.17
CA GLU A 96 2.38 2.34 6.15
C GLU A 96 2.48 3.23 4.91
N MET A 97 1.34 3.69 4.42
CA MET A 97 1.26 4.52 3.22
C MET A 97 1.86 5.90 3.45
N MET A 98 1.57 6.54 4.58
CA MET A 98 2.16 7.82 4.96
C MET A 98 3.69 7.72 5.06
N LEU A 99 4.22 6.69 5.73
CA LEU A 99 5.66 6.46 5.82
C LEU A 99 6.29 6.14 4.46
N LEU A 100 5.56 5.50 3.55
CA LEU A 100 6.01 5.27 2.18
C LEU A 100 6.15 6.58 1.43
N GLY A 101 5.15 7.47 1.48
CA GLY A 101 5.19 8.80 0.88
C GLY A 101 6.36 9.64 1.42
N HIS A 102 6.53 9.64 2.74
CA HIS A 102 7.65 10.34 3.37
C HIS A 102 9.02 9.84 2.87
N ARG A 103 9.20 8.52 2.72
CA ARG A 103 10.44 7.95 2.16
C ARG A 103 10.68 8.35 0.71
N TRP A 104 9.62 8.44 -0.10
CA TRP A 104 9.75 8.92 -1.47
C TRP A 104 10.20 10.37 -1.53
N ARG A 105 9.58 11.25 -0.73
CA ARG A 105 10.01 12.64 -0.61
C ARG A 105 11.48 12.77 -0.21
N GLN A 106 11.94 11.97 0.75
CA GLN A 106 13.34 11.99 1.17
C GLN A 106 14.32 11.52 0.08
N ARG A 107 13.88 10.60 -0.79
CA ARG A 107 14.73 10.06 -1.86
C ARG A 107 14.75 10.92 -3.11
N LEU A 108 13.70 11.64 -3.38
CA LEU A 108 13.50 12.46 -4.57
C LEU A 108 12.99 13.86 -4.18
N PRO A 109 13.77 14.61 -3.36
CA PRO A 109 13.31 15.90 -2.87
C PRO A 109 13.02 16.86 -4.02
N ASP A 110 13.90 16.95 -5.04
CA ASP A 110 13.76 17.88 -6.15
C ASP A 110 12.50 17.66 -6.99
N LEU A 111 12.02 16.41 -7.05
CA LEU A 111 10.75 16.08 -7.74
C LEU A 111 9.52 16.27 -6.86
N LEU A 112 9.64 16.12 -5.53
CA LEU A 112 8.51 15.98 -4.61
C LEU A 112 8.46 17.06 -3.53
N GLU A 113 9.30 18.10 -3.60
CA GLU A 113 9.37 19.12 -2.55
C GLU A 113 8.08 19.94 -2.45
N ASN A 114 7.62 20.46 -3.59
CA ASN A 114 6.45 21.32 -3.67
C ASN A 114 5.32 20.63 -4.43
N TYR A 115 4.11 20.74 -3.90
CA TYR A 115 2.93 20.28 -4.60
C TYR A 115 2.45 21.35 -5.58
N GLU A 116 2.27 20.96 -6.82
CA GLU A 116 1.64 21.76 -7.88
C GLU A 116 0.67 20.85 -8.64
N GLU A 117 -0.59 21.24 -8.71
CA GLU A 117 -1.65 20.42 -9.31
C GLU A 117 -1.33 19.99 -10.75
N THR A 118 -0.75 20.88 -11.53
CA THR A 118 -0.39 20.62 -12.95
C THR A 118 0.77 19.65 -13.13
N ARG A 119 1.57 19.43 -12.08
CA ARG A 119 2.74 18.55 -12.13
C ARG A 119 2.45 17.11 -11.69
N PHE A 120 1.36 16.89 -10.93
CA PHE A 120 1.09 15.60 -10.31
C PHE A 120 -0.27 15.05 -10.76
N ASN A 121 -0.22 13.87 -11.33
CA ASN A 121 -1.39 13.12 -11.72
C ASN A 121 -1.63 12.02 -10.67
N LEU A 122 -2.63 12.19 -9.82
CA LEU A 122 -2.96 11.30 -8.72
C LEU A 122 -4.24 10.54 -9.03
N ARG A 123 -4.17 9.21 -9.05
CA ARG A 123 -5.30 8.37 -9.41
C ARG A 123 -5.46 7.20 -8.44
N THR A 124 -6.68 6.90 -8.06
CA THR A 124 -7.02 5.73 -7.25
C THR A 124 -8.21 4.97 -7.85
N THR A 125 -8.40 3.71 -7.43
CA THR A 125 -9.69 3.04 -7.65
C THR A 125 -10.72 3.55 -6.62
N ARG A 126 -12.03 3.41 -6.92
CA ARG A 126 -13.13 3.85 -6.03
C ARG A 126 -13.23 3.12 -4.70
N THR A 127 -12.45 2.08 -4.46
CA THR A 127 -12.57 1.31 -3.22
C THR A 127 -12.02 2.12 -2.04
N GLN A 128 -12.75 2.12 -0.91
CA GLN A 128 -12.40 2.87 0.30
C GLN A 128 -10.91 2.73 0.66
N ARG A 129 -10.39 1.51 0.73
CA ARG A 129 -9.00 1.27 1.10
C ARG A 129 -7.99 1.86 0.13
N CYS A 130 -8.31 1.97 -1.18
CA CYS A 130 -7.42 2.58 -2.16
C CYS A 130 -7.42 4.10 -2.02
N VAL A 131 -8.61 4.69 -1.90
CA VAL A 131 -8.77 6.13 -1.67
C VAL A 131 -8.06 6.54 -0.38
N ALA A 132 -8.34 5.86 0.74
CA ALA A 132 -7.69 6.13 2.01
C ALA A 132 -6.16 5.95 1.95
N SER A 133 -5.68 4.90 1.26
CA SER A 133 -4.23 4.70 1.05
C SER A 133 -3.60 5.81 0.23
N GLY A 134 -4.28 6.27 -0.82
CA GLY A 134 -3.82 7.40 -1.63
C GLY A 134 -3.68 8.67 -0.80
N HIS A 135 -4.73 9.00 -0.04
CA HIS A 135 -4.68 10.16 0.85
C HIS A 135 -3.56 10.05 1.89
N SER A 136 -3.39 8.90 2.52
CA SER A 136 -2.30 8.70 3.50
C SER A 136 -0.92 8.83 2.84
N PHE A 137 -0.76 8.34 1.61
CA PHE A 137 0.49 8.47 0.86
C PHE A 137 0.83 9.93 0.58
N VAL A 138 -0.12 10.71 0.03
CA VAL A 138 0.13 12.12 -0.29
C VAL A 138 0.35 12.98 0.95
N MET A 139 -0.29 12.65 2.07
CA MET A 139 0.01 13.28 3.37
C MET A 139 1.44 13.00 3.83
N GLY A 140 2.01 11.87 3.45
CA GLY A 140 3.42 11.57 3.71
C GLY A 140 4.36 12.32 2.79
N VAL A 141 3.97 12.56 1.54
CA VAL A 141 4.76 13.32 0.57
C VAL A 141 4.69 14.81 0.87
N TRP A 142 3.48 15.36 1.08
CA TRP A 142 3.25 16.80 1.30
C TRP A 142 2.49 17.07 2.60
N PRO A 143 3.14 16.90 3.76
CA PRO A 143 2.46 17.01 5.05
C PRO A 143 1.94 18.43 5.37
N ALA A 144 2.47 19.44 4.70
CA ALA A 144 2.06 20.85 4.88
C ALA A 144 0.88 21.26 3.95
N VAL A 145 0.54 20.44 2.95
CA VAL A 145 -0.55 20.73 2.03
C VAL A 145 -1.87 20.20 2.60
N PRO A 146 -2.90 21.02 2.77
CA PRO A 146 -4.20 20.54 3.22
C PRO A 146 -4.75 19.46 2.30
N LYS A 147 -5.36 18.44 2.87
CA LYS A 147 -5.90 17.31 2.11
C LYS A 147 -6.92 17.73 1.05
N ALA A 148 -7.67 18.80 1.31
CA ALA A 148 -8.67 19.35 0.39
C ALA A 148 -8.04 20.00 -0.85
N ASP A 149 -6.78 20.45 -0.75
CA ASP A 149 -6.08 21.16 -1.82
C ASP A 149 -5.33 20.18 -2.75
N ILE A 150 -5.36 18.88 -2.44
CA ILE A 150 -4.78 17.85 -3.30
C ILE A 150 -5.79 17.46 -4.37
N ALA A 151 -5.48 17.76 -5.62
CA ALA A 151 -6.30 17.37 -6.77
C ALA A 151 -6.16 15.87 -7.08
N TRP A 152 -7.29 15.23 -7.33
CA TRP A 152 -7.35 13.82 -7.71
C TRP A 152 -8.07 13.69 -9.04
N GLU A 153 -7.53 12.88 -9.93
CA GLU A 153 -8.30 12.48 -11.11
C GLU A 153 -9.52 11.66 -10.71
N GLU A 154 -10.62 11.84 -11.45
CA GLU A 154 -11.81 11.02 -11.31
C GLU A 154 -11.44 9.53 -11.37
N PRO A 155 -11.85 8.74 -10.36
CA PRO A 155 -11.55 7.31 -10.35
C PRO A 155 -12.24 6.63 -11.54
N VAL A 156 -11.48 6.06 -12.45
CA VAL A 156 -12.00 5.35 -13.61
C VAL A 156 -12.83 4.14 -13.18
N ILE A 157 -14.04 4.02 -13.72
CA ILE A 157 -15.10 3.21 -13.14
C ILE A 157 -14.88 1.72 -13.35
N ASP A 158 -14.56 1.25 -14.53
CA ASP A 158 -14.62 -0.20 -14.76
C ASP A 158 -13.51 -0.83 -15.60
N HIS A 159 -12.79 -0.09 -16.41
CA HIS A 159 -11.77 -0.61 -17.31
C HIS A 159 -10.53 0.29 -17.42
N ASP A 160 -9.97 0.70 -16.27
CA ASP A 160 -8.67 1.36 -16.30
C ASP A 160 -7.58 0.29 -16.53
N PRO A 161 -6.96 0.27 -17.72
CA PRO A 161 -5.95 -0.74 -18.05
C PRO A 161 -4.71 -0.64 -17.14
N LEU A 162 -4.46 0.51 -16.52
CA LEU A 162 -3.31 0.70 -15.64
C LEU A 162 -3.56 0.18 -14.21
N ILE A 163 -4.82 0.19 -13.76
CA ILE A 163 -5.12 -0.07 -12.34
C ILE A 163 -5.90 -1.38 -12.16
N ARG A 164 -6.67 -1.85 -13.12
CA ARG A 164 -7.66 -2.92 -12.91
C ARG A 164 -7.48 -4.19 -13.74
N GLU A 165 -6.90 -4.09 -14.93
CA GLU A 165 -6.68 -5.23 -15.81
C GLU A 165 -5.32 -5.90 -15.52
N PRO A 166 -5.25 -7.24 -15.55
CA PRO A 166 -3.95 -7.89 -15.69
C PRO A 166 -3.43 -7.53 -17.07
N ILE A 167 -2.45 -6.67 -17.11
CA ILE A 167 -1.77 -6.36 -18.36
C ILE A 167 -1.04 -7.64 -18.79
N ASN A 168 -1.65 -8.38 -19.69
CA ASN A 168 -0.97 -9.39 -20.50
C ASN A 168 -0.10 -8.64 -21.51
N VAL A 169 0.95 -7.97 -21.05
CA VAL A 169 1.95 -7.41 -21.93
C VAL A 169 2.79 -8.57 -22.44
N LYS A 170 2.43 -9.08 -23.62
CA LYS A 170 3.36 -9.84 -24.44
C LYS A 170 4.43 -8.85 -24.92
N TRP A 171 5.52 -8.79 -24.22
CA TRP A 171 6.69 -8.05 -24.67
C TRP A 171 7.38 -8.90 -25.74
N SER A 172 7.14 -8.59 -27.01
CA SER A 172 7.89 -9.12 -28.14
C SER A 172 9.15 -8.30 -28.35
N GLY A 173 10.11 -8.43 -27.44
CA GLY A 173 11.45 -7.91 -27.69
C GLY A 173 12.21 -8.87 -28.59
N ASN A 174 13.01 -8.35 -29.51
CA ASN A 174 13.82 -9.06 -30.51
C ASN A 174 14.91 -10.00 -29.94
N SER A 175 14.80 -10.45 -28.72
CA SER A 175 15.79 -11.28 -28.01
C SER A 175 15.24 -12.65 -27.58
N GLY A 176 14.29 -13.25 -28.27
CA GLY A 176 13.92 -14.67 -28.12
C GLY A 176 13.55 -15.17 -26.71
N ILE A 177 13.46 -14.32 -25.70
CA ILE A 177 13.09 -14.67 -24.33
C ILE A 177 11.70 -14.15 -24.04
N THR A 178 10.71 -15.01 -24.22
CA THR A 178 9.32 -14.75 -23.79
C THR A 178 9.27 -14.90 -22.27
N ARG A 179 9.42 -13.81 -21.51
CA ARG A 179 9.07 -13.81 -20.09
C ARG A 179 7.58 -13.56 -19.97
N ASN A 180 6.80 -14.59 -19.70
CA ASN A 180 5.43 -14.47 -19.25
C ASN A 180 5.43 -13.87 -17.82
N ILE A 181 5.26 -12.56 -17.70
CA ILE A 181 5.00 -11.94 -16.41
C ILE A 181 3.53 -12.15 -16.11
N PHE A 182 3.22 -13.27 -15.46
CA PHE A 182 1.90 -13.51 -14.89
C PHE A 182 1.72 -12.62 -13.65
N TYR A 183 1.10 -11.46 -13.82
CA TYR A 183 0.50 -10.75 -12.70
C TYR A 183 -0.83 -11.41 -12.39
N GLN A 184 -0.87 -12.24 -11.35
CA GLN A 184 -2.10 -12.83 -10.88
C GLN A 184 -3.12 -11.75 -10.50
N ASN A 185 -4.35 -11.89 -10.97
CA ASN A 185 -5.50 -10.99 -10.93
C ASN A 185 -5.94 -10.43 -9.55
N HIS A 186 -5.16 -10.62 -8.50
CA HIS A 186 -5.51 -10.16 -7.16
C HIS A 186 -4.74 -8.93 -6.66
N PHE A 187 -3.89 -8.32 -7.49
CA PHE A 187 -2.83 -7.44 -6.98
C PHE A 187 -2.93 -5.96 -7.32
N LEU A 188 -3.76 -5.53 -8.26
CA LEU A 188 -3.74 -4.14 -8.72
C LEU A 188 -5.03 -3.37 -8.38
N LYS A 189 -5.21 -3.07 -7.12
CA LYS A 189 -6.06 -1.97 -6.66
C LYS A 189 -5.12 -0.91 -6.10
N SER A 190 -4.67 0.02 -6.92
CA SER A 190 -3.44 0.77 -6.70
C SER A 190 -3.63 2.26 -6.86
N LEU A 191 -2.80 3.03 -6.17
CA LEU A 191 -2.55 4.44 -6.38
C LEU A 191 -1.52 4.59 -7.51
N VAL A 192 -1.80 5.42 -8.50
CA VAL A 192 -0.82 5.86 -9.51
C VAL A 192 -0.43 7.29 -9.19
N VAL A 193 0.85 7.55 -9.05
CA VAL A 193 1.40 8.90 -8.98
C VAL A 193 2.30 9.06 -10.19
N ALA A 194 1.95 9.96 -11.10
CA ALA A 194 2.75 10.32 -12.24
C ALA A 194 3.04 11.82 -12.19
N GLN A 195 4.27 12.19 -12.44
CA GLN A 195 4.67 13.58 -12.61
C GLN A 195 4.73 13.87 -14.10
N SER A 196 3.99 14.89 -14.59
CA SER A 196 4.09 15.35 -15.96
C SER A 196 5.35 16.19 -16.13
N VAL A 197 6.16 15.85 -17.13
CA VAL A 197 7.27 16.70 -17.57
C VAL A 197 6.72 17.55 -18.73
N GLU A 198 6.28 18.76 -18.46
CA GLU A 198 6.10 19.76 -19.51
C GLU A 198 7.43 20.48 -19.76
N GLY A 199 8.00 20.26 -20.94
CA GLY A 199 8.91 21.16 -21.61
C GLY A 199 10.35 21.20 -21.13
N ARG A 200 11.19 20.31 -21.68
CA ARG A 200 12.52 20.66 -22.22
C ARG A 200 12.81 19.79 -23.42
N VAL A 201 12.31 20.23 -24.55
CA VAL A 201 12.97 19.97 -25.83
C VAL A 201 13.74 21.24 -26.11
N GLU A 202 14.96 21.33 -25.66
CA GLU A 202 15.92 22.28 -26.23
C GLU A 202 16.59 21.57 -27.41
N SER A 203 16.46 22.24 -28.53
CA SER A 203 17.01 21.98 -29.88
C SER A 203 18.51 21.69 -29.89
#